data_ef302ea858f3219392efc42bc40efb46
#
_entry.id   ef302ea858f3219392efc42bc40efb46
#
_cell.length_a   1.000
_cell.length_b   1.000
_cell.length_c   1.000
_cell.angle_alpha   90.00
_cell.angle_beta   90.00
_cell.angle_gamma   90.00
#
_symmetry.space_group_name_H-M   'P 1'
#
loop_
_entity.id
_entity.type
_entity.pdbx_description
1 polymer ?
#
loop_
_entity_poly.entity_id
_entity_poly.type
_entity_poly.pdbx_seq_one_letter_code
_entity_poly.pdbx_strand_id
1 'polypeptide(L)'
;MMQVTGIRIERGQQVLVDGLDFSVPAGSALMLRGPNGSGKSTLLRALLGLTPVQAGQIQWQDDRFAPGSGRLCAHTLWLGHAHGLKGELSTIDNLELLAGLDGTRPSRAQLRQVLERVALGKRPNVETRRLSQGQRQRLALARLLLSPHRPLWLLDEPSAALDTEGNTLLDTLLEEHLEGGGSALIATHLPVLVARQPAELWLGSNRA
;
A
#
# COMPACT_ATOMS: atom_id res chain seq x y z
N MET A 1 14.09 6.40 4.93
CA MET A 1 13.22 7.57 5.23
C MET A 1 12.74 8.16 3.91
N MET A 2 11.45 8.42 3.79
CA MET A 2 10.86 9.20 2.68
C MET A 2 10.55 10.62 3.17
N GLN A 3 10.91 11.62 2.38
CA GLN A 3 10.51 13.01 2.60
C GLN A 3 9.85 13.56 1.33
N VAL A 4 8.77 14.29 1.50
CA VAL A 4 7.99 14.91 0.42
C VAL A 4 7.89 16.38 0.74
N THR A 5 8.15 17.24 -0.25
CA THR A 5 8.17 18.69 -0.05
C THR A 5 7.43 19.39 -1.19
N GLY A 6 6.53 20.30 -0.84
CA GLY A 6 5.85 21.21 -1.78
C GLY A 6 4.97 20.49 -2.80
N ILE A 7 4.42 19.31 -2.49
CA ILE A 7 3.57 18.57 -3.44
C ILE A 7 2.31 19.38 -3.78
N ARG A 8 2.09 19.55 -5.10
CA ARG A 8 0.88 20.13 -5.65
C ARG A 8 0.25 19.17 -6.66
N ILE A 9 -1.01 18.83 -6.45
CA ILE A 9 -1.79 17.91 -7.29
C ILE A 9 -3.09 18.57 -7.70
N GLU A 10 -3.36 18.57 -9.00
CA GLU A 10 -4.59 19.09 -9.59
C GLU A 10 -5.34 17.99 -10.34
N ARG A 11 -6.66 18.07 -10.35
CA ARG A 11 -7.53 17.23 -11.16
C ARG A 11 -8.51 18.10 -11.92
N GLY A 12 -8.25 18.26 -13.22
CA GLY A 12 -8.95 19.26 -14.04
C GLY A 12 -8.63 20.66 -13.51
N GLN A 13 -9.67 21.41 -13.12
CA GLN A 13 -9.51 22.75 -12.56
C GLN A 13 -9.47 22.78 -11.02
N GLN A 14 -9.58 21.62 -10.38
CA GLN A 14 -9.61 21.53 -8.91
C GLN A 14 -8.22 21.21 -8.37
N VAL A 15 -7.73 22.04 -7.45
CA VAL A 15 -6.56 21.75 -6.64
C VAL A 15 -6.97 20.78 -5.52
N LEU A 16 -6.39 19.58 -5.51
CA LEU A 16 -6.64 18.56 -4.49
C LEU A 16 -5.66 18.65 -3.32
N VAL A 17 -4.40 18.96 -3.66
CA VAL A 17 -3.30 19.10 -2.69
C VAL A 17 -2.46 20.28 -3.12
N ASP A 18 -2.10 21.15 -2.21
CA ASP A 18 -1.28 22.34 -2.47
C ASP A 18 -0.22 22.55 -1.40
N GLY A 19 1.05 22.56 -1.82
CA GLY A 19 2.19 22.83 -0.96
C GLY A 19 2.36 21.85 0.21
N LEU A 20 2.00 20.57 0.01
CA LEU A 20 2.01 19.58 1.07
C LEU A 20 3.44 19.09 1.35
N ASP A 21 3.81 19.16 2.64
CA ASP A 21 5.07 18.65 3.17
C ASP A 21 4.79 17.54 4.19
N PHE A 22 5.53 16.43 4.10
CA PHE A 22 5.50 15.37 5.11
C PHE A 22 6.71 14.45 5.01
N SER A 23 6.93 13.66 6.05
CA SER A 23 7.97 12.64 6.06
C SER A 23 7.45 11.32 6.63
N VAL A 24 8.04 10.21 6.17
CA VAL A 24 7.82 8.87 6.72
C VAL A 24 9.19 8.31 7.12
N PRO A 25 9.53 8.35 8.40
CA PRO A 25 10.78 7.78 8.90
C PRO A 25 10.85 6.26 8.70
N ALA A 26 12.05 5.70 8.69
CA ALA A 26 12.23 4.25 8.74
C ALA A 26 11.64 3.69 10.05
N GLY A 27 11.05 2.49 9.99
CA GLY A 27 10.39 1.85 11.12
C GLY A 27 9.12 2.57 11.57
N SER A 28 8.47 3.35 10.70
CA SER A 28 7.25 4.08 11.08
C SER A 28 6.17 4.05 10.00
N ALA A 29 4.92 4.23 10.45
CA ALA A 29 3.78 4.42 9.58
C ALA A 29 3.26 5.87 9.66
N LEU A 30 2.73 6.38 8.54
CA LEU A 30 1.99 7.62 8.44
C LEU A 30 0.60 7.33 7.90
N MET A 31 -0.42 7.72 8.65
CA MET A 31 -1.83 7.56 8.27
C MET A 31 -2.30 8.77 7.49
N LEU A 32 -2.78 8.56 6.26
CA LEU A 32 -3.48 9.60 5.50
C LEU A 32 -4.95 9.62 5.88
N ARG A 33 -5.39 10.71 6.51
CA ARG A 33 -6.75 10.95 6.95
C ARG A 33 -7.43 12.01 6.09
N GLY A 34 -8.73 12.08 6.14
CA GLY A 34 -9.54 13.08 5.46
C GLY A 34 -10.80 12.47 4.83
N PRO A 35 -11.79 13.30 4.47
CA PRO A 35 -13.04 12.83 3.89
C PRO A 35 -12.85 12.10 2.56
N ASN A 36 -13.89 11.43 2.07
CA ASN A 36 -13.89 10.86 0.74
C ASN A 36 -13.72 11.97 -0.30
N GLY A 37 -12.89 11.73 -1.31
CA GLY A 37 -12.57 12.73 -2.33
C GLY A 37 -11.48 13.74 -1.94
N SER A 38 -10.93 13.72 -0.73
CA SER A 38 -9.86 14.65 -0.29
C SER A 38 -8.52 14.47 -0.97
N GLY A 39 -8.37 13.46 -1.84
CA GLY A 39 -7.13 13.24 -2.58
C GLY A 39 -6.20 12.17 -2.03
N LYS A 40 -6.57 11.40 -0.99
CA LYS A 40 -5.72 10.34 -0.39
C LYS A 40 -5.18 9.36 -1.44
N SER A 41 -6.06 8.66 -2.15
CA SER A 41 -5.66 7.73 -3.22
C SER A 41 -4.92 8.42 -4.37
N THR A 42 -5.27 9.68 -4.64
CA THR A 42 -4.60 10.48 -5.67
C THR A 42 -3.18 10.81 -5.26
N LEU A 43 -2.95 11.18 -4.01
CA LEU A 43 -1.61 11.41 -3.45
C LEU A 43 -0.75 10.14 -3.54
N LEU A 44 -1.28 8.99 -3.10
CA LEU A 44 -0.55 7.72 -3.18
C LEU A 44 -0.15 7.38 -4.63
N ARG A 45 -1.06 7.55 -5.58
CA ARG A 45 -0.78 7.34 -7.01
C ARG A 45 0.22 8.36 -7.57
N ALA A 46 0.14 9.61 -7.13
CA ALA A 46 1.05 10.67 -7.55
C ALA A 46 2.49 10.39 -7.13
N LEU A 47 2.69 9.88 -5.91
CA LEU A 47 4.01 9.44 -5.42
C LEU A 47 4.63 8.35 -6.32
N LEU A 48 3.79 7.46 -6.88
CA LEU A 48 4.20 6.40 -7.80
C LEU A 48 4.36 6.86 -9.26
N GLY A 49 4.02 8.10 -9.57
CA GLY A 49 4.01 8.59 -10.96
C GLY A 49 2.81 8.14 -11.79
N LEU A 50 1.78 7.58 -11.16
CA LEU A 50 0.55 7.13 -11.81
C LEU A 50 -0.48 8.27 -11.99
N THR A 51 -0.21 9.42 -11.40
CA THR A 51 -1.01 10.65 -11.51
C THR A 51 -0.07 11.82 -11.68
N PRO A 52 -0.35 12.75 -12.61
CA PRO A 52 0.46 13.96 -12.79
C PRO A 52 0.56 14.78 -11.51
N VAL A 53 1.74 15.38 -11.29
CA VAL A 53 2.03 16.29 -10.19
C VAL A 53 2.55 17.59 -10.78
N GLN A 54 2.01 18.72 -10.33
CA GLN A 54 2.34 20.04 -10.87
C GLN A 54 3.60 20.62 -10.24
N ALA A 55 3.87 20.31 -8.96
CA ALA A 55 5.04 20.79 -8.24
C ALA A 55 5.42 19.84 -7.10
N GLY A 56 6.62 20.00 -6.57
CA GLY A 56 7.14 19.32 -5.39
C GLY A 56 8.39 18.50 -5.66
N GLN A 57 8.89 17.89 -4.60
CA GLN A 57 10.07 17.02 -4.61
C GLN A 57 9.84 15.82 -3.71
N ILE A 58 10.37 14.68 -4.11
CA ILE A 58 10.47 13.46 -3.28
C ILE A 58 11.93 13.19 -3.01
N GLN A 59 12.26 12.93 -1.76
CA GLN A 59 13.54 12.39 -1.35
C GLN A 59 13.30 11.00 -0.76
N TRP A 60 14.02 10.00 -1.26
CA TRP A 60 14.08 8.65 -0.73
C TRP A 60 15.52 8.35 -0.34
N GLN A 61 15.77 8.20 0.96
CA GLN A 61 17.14 8.14 1.51
C GLN A 61 17.95 9.38 1.07
N ASP A 62 19.03 9.19 0.31
CA ASP A 62 19.88 10.28 -0.19
C ASP A 62 19.51 10.74 -1.61
N ASP A 63 18.62 10.00 -2.29
CA ASP A 63 18.19 10.30 -3.65
C ASP A 63 17.02 11.30 -3.68
N ARG A 64 17.17 12.35 -4.48
CA ARG A 64 16.12 13.34 -4.74
C ARG A 64 15.64 13.24 -6.18
N PHE A 65 14.35 13.31 -6.38
CA PHE A 65 13.74 13.25 -7.71
C PHE A 65 12.39 13.97 -7.75
N ALA A 66 11.98 14.33 -8.97
CA ALA A 66 10.67 14.93 -9.20
C ALA A 66 9.56 13.90 -8.92
N PRO A 67 8.44 14.31 -8.32
CA PRO A 67 7.24 13.48 -8.26
C PRO A 67 6.83 13.07 -9.69
N GLY A 68 6.26 11.89 -9.81
CA GLY A 68 5.87 11.39 -11.13
C GLY A 68 7.00 10.78 -11.97
N SER A 69 8.26 10.82 -11.52
CA SER A 69 9.39 10.18 -12.21
C SER A 69 9.33 8.66 -12.23
N GLY A 70 8.46 8.03 -11.43
CA GLY A 70 8.39 6.59 -11.25
C GLY A 70 9.54 5.97 -10.44
N ARG A 71 10.55 6.73 -10.05
CA ARG A 71 11.73 6.22 -9.33
C ARG A 71 11.39 5.60 -7.98
N LEU A 72 10.36 6.12 -7.29
CA LEU A 72 9.91 5.57 -6.01
C LEU A 72 9.36 4.15 -6.17
N CYS A 73 8.81 3.77 -7.34
CA CYS A 73 8.25 2.45 -7.58
C CYS A 73 9.24 1.30 -7.32
N ALA A 74 10.54 1.53 -7.58
CA ALA A 74 11.58 0.52 -7.34
C ALA A 74 11.71 0.12 -5.86
N HIS A 75 11.29 0.98 -4.95
CA HIS A 75 11.38 0.79 -3.50
C HIS A 75 10.02 0.50 -2.85
N THR A 76 8.94 0.51 -3.65
CA THR A 76 7.57 0.54 -3.12
C THR A 76 6.81 -0.73 -3.46
N LEU A 77 6.10 -1.26 -2.46
CA LEU A 77 4.97 -2.14 -2.68
C LEU A 77 3.69 -1.31 -2.63
N TRP A 78 2.92 -1.35 -3.71
CA TRP A 78 1.64 -0.68 -3.84
C TRP A 78 0.47 -1.65 -3.68
N LEU A 79 -0.40 -1.39 -2.71
CA LEU A 79 -1.69 -2.07 -2.56
C LEU A 79 -2.80 -1.03 -2.72
N GLY A 80 -3.33 -0.91 -3.94
CA GLY A 80 -4.43 0.01 -4.24
C GLY A 80 -5.79 -0.64 -4.05
N HIS A 81 -6.84 0.16 -4.17
CA HIS A 81 -8.23 -0.29 -4.09
C HIS A 81 -8.55 -1.43 -5.10
N ALA A 82 -8.01 -1.35 -6.31
CA ALA A 82 -8.02 -2.47 -7.26
C ALA A 82 -6.80 -3.36 -6.98
N HIS A 83 -7.04 -4.54 -6.45
CA HIS A 83 -5.96 -5.44 -5.96
C HIS A 83 -5.05 -6.01 -7.04
N GLY A 84 -5.35 -5.80 -8.32
CA GLY A 84 -4.61 -6.38 -9.45
C GLY A 84 -4.82 -7.89 -9.62
N LEU A 85 -5.76 -8.47 -8.89
CA LEU A 85 -6.09 -9.89 -8.97
C LEU A 85 -6.84 -10.20 -10.26
N LYS A 86 -6.52 -11.33 -10.87
CA LYS A 86 -7.20 -11.88 -12.06
C LYS A 86 -8.27 -12.89 -11.62
N GLY A 87 -9.52 -12.61 -11.93
CA GLY A 87 -10.67 -13.42 -11.50
C GLY A 87 -10.60 -14.87 -11.98
N GLU A 88 -10.08 -15.09 -13.18
CA GLU A 88 -9.97 -16.39 -13.85
C GLU A 88 -8.84 -17.26 -13.32
N LEU A 89 -7.83 -16.65 -12.68
CA LEU A 89 -6.73 -17.39 -12.08
C LEU A 89 -7.12 -17.92 -10.70
N SER A 90 -6.52 -19.05 -10.33
CA SER A 90 -6.62 -19.58 -8.98
C SER A 90 -5.89 -18.64 -7.98
N THR A 91 -6.14 -18.83 -6.68
CA THR A 91 -5.47 -18.05 -5.63
C THR A 91 -3.95 -18.18 -5.70
N ILE A 92 -3.44 -19.41 -5.90
CA ILE A 92 -2.00 -19.65 -5.97
C ILE A 92 -1.38 -19.10 -7.26
N ASP A 93 -2.08 -19.21 -8.40
CA ASP A 93 -1.59 -18.69 -9.68
C ASP A 93 -1.60 -17.15 -9.68
N ASN A 94 -2.55 -16.50 -9.00
CA ASN A 94 -2.51 -15.05 -8.77
C ASN A 94 -1.27 -14.63 -7.96
N LEU A 95 -0.93 -15.35 -6.89
CA LEU A 95 0.27 -15.05 -6.12
C LEU A 95 1.54 -15.27 -6.94
N GLU A 96 1.60 -16.34 -7.74
CA GLU A 96 2.72 -16.60 -8.64
C GLU A 96 2.90 -15.49 -9.67
N LEU A 97 1.80 -15.04 -10.29
CA LEU A 97 1.79 -13.90 -11.22
C LEU A 97 2.29 -12.62 -10.55
N LEU A 98 1.73 -12.27 -9.39
CA LEU A 98 2.07 -11.05 -8.68
C LEU A 98 3.52 -11.04 -8.20
N ALA A 99 4.02 -12.18 -7.69
CA ALA A 99 5.42 -12.35 -7.34
C ALA A 99 6.35 -12.17 -8.56
N GLY A 100 5.96 -12.76 -9.70
CA GLY A 100 6.69 -12.60 -10.96
C GLY A 100 6.76 -11.16 -11.45
N LEU A 101 5.68 -10.40 -11.33
CA LEU A 101 5.63 -8.96 -11.65
C LEU A 101 6.53 -8.13 -10.72
N ASP A 102 6.72 -8.56 -9.48
CA ASP A 102 7.62 -7.93 -8.52
C ASP A 102 9.08 -8.43 -8.61
N GLY A 103 9.38 -9.30 -9.58
CA GLY A 103 10.71 -9.82 -9.84
C GLY A 103 11.11 -11.01 -8.96
N THR A 104 10.18 -11.59 -8.21
CA THR A 104 10.42 -12.76 -7.35
C THR A 104 9.87 -14.05 -7.98
N ARG A 105 10.44 -15.20 -7.63
CA ARG A 105 10.00 -16.51 -8.11
C ARG A 105 9.91 -17.51 -6.96
N PRO A 106 8.93 -17.36 -6.07
CA PRO A 106 8.73 -18.30 -4.98
C PRO A 106 8.31 -19.67 -5.51
N SER A 107 8.76 -20.72 -4.84
CA SER A 107 8.27 -22.07 -5.11
C SER A 107 6.80 -22.22 -4.75
N ARG A 108 6.12 -23.20 -5.34
CA ARG A 108 4.72 -23.50 -4.97
C ARG A 108 4.54 -23.87 -3.48
N ALA A 109 5.55 -24.41 -2.83
CA ALA A 109 5.55 -24.65 -1.41
C ALA A 109 5.52 -23.35 -0.60
N GLN A 110 6.36 -22.38 -0.96
CA GLN A 110 6.35 -21.04 -0.35
C GLN A 110 5.02 -20.31 -0.60
N LEU A 111 4.47 -20.39 -1.81
CA LEU A 111 3.15 -19.80 -2.10
C LEU A 111 2.04 -20.42 -1.24
N ARG A 112 2.07 -21.74 -0.97
CA ARG A 112 1.12 -22.39 -0.06
C ARG A 112 1.28 -21.90 1.38
N GLN A 113 2.49 -21.73 1.89
CA GLN A 113 2.74 -21.15 3.21
C GLN A 113 2.19 -19.71 3.30
N VAL A 114 2.37 -18.90 2.26
CA VAL A 114 1.78 -17.56 2.22
C VAL A 114 0.25 -17.63 2.26
N LEU A 115 -0.38 -18.54 1.50
CA LEU A 115 -1.83 -18.72 1.55
C LEU A 115 -2.32 -19.16 2.94
N GLU A 116 -1.55 -20.02 3.64
CA GLU A 116 -1.86 -20.40 5.03
C GLU A 116 -1.83 -19.19 5.96
N ARG A 117 -0.81 -18.35 5.86
CA ARG A 117 -0.69 -17.12 6.66
C ARG A 117 -1.87 -16.17 6.50
N VAL A 118 -2.44 -16.08 5.30
CA VAL A 118 -3.60 -15.23 5.03
C VAL A 118 -4.95 -15.95 5.15
N ALA A 119 -4.97 -17.12 5.80
CA ALA A 119 -6.15 -17.97 6.02
C ALA A 119 -6.85 -18.44 4.72
N LEU A 120 -6.07 -18.64 3.66
CA LEU A 120 -6.53 -19.17 2.36
C LEU A 120 -5.88 -20.53 2.02
N GLY A 121 -5.19 -21.17 2.94
CA GLY A 121 -4.45 -22.43 2.72
C GLY A 121 -5.30 -23.58 2.19
N LYS A 122 -6.61 -23.61 2.52
CA LYS A 122 -7.57 -24.61 2.01
C LYS A 122 -8.11 -24.30 0.61
N ARG A 123 -7.68 -23.20 -0.02
CA ARG A 123 -8.25 -22.69 -1.28
C ARG A 123 -7.21 -22.41 -2.38
N PRO A 124 -6.09 -23.14 -2.50
CA PRO A 124 -5.02 -22.79 -3.43
C PRO A 124 -5.46 -22.81 -4.90
N ASN A 125 -6.40 -23.68 -5.25
CA ASN A 125 -6.85 -23.91 -6.62
C ASN A 125 -8.25 -23.31 -6.90
N VAL A 126 -8.78 -22.48 -5.98
CA VAL A 126 -10.07 -21.83 -6.19
C VAL A 126 -9.87 -20.60 -7.07
N GLU A 127 -10.68 -20.46 -8.12
CA GLU A 127 -10.69 -19.26 -8.96
C GLU A 127 -11.02 -18.03 -8.11
N THR A 128 -10.24 -16.98 -8.26
CA THR A 128 -10.33 -15.77 -7.43
C THR A 128 -11.69 -15.08 -7.54
N ARG A 129 -12.38 -15.18 -8.68
CA ARG A 129 -13.77 -14.67 -8.82
C ARG A 129 -14.78 -15.35 -7.89
N ARG A 130 -14.51 -16.57 -7.42
CA ARG A 130 -15.36 -17.33 -6.49
C ARG A 130 -15.09 -17.01 -5.01
N LEU A 131 -14.06 -16.22 -4.72
CA LEU A 131 -13.77 -15.77 -3.37
C LEU A 131 -14.74 -14.67 -2.94
N SER A 132 -15.06 -14.63 -1.64
CA SER A 132 -15.72 -13.47 -1.04
C SER A 132 -14.84 -12.22 -1.14
N GLN A 133 -15.41 -11.03 -0.92
CA GLN A 133 -14.67 -9.78 -0.94
C GLN A 133 -13.55 -9.79 0.12
N GLY A 134 -13.84 -10.24 1.36
CA GLY A 134 -12.82 -10.36 2.41
C GLY A 134 -11.72 -11.36 2.06
N GLN A 135 -12.05 -12.49 1.43
CA GLN A 135 -11.05 -13.45 0.95
C GLN A 135 -10.18 -12.87 -0.16
N ARG A 136 -10.74 -12.08 -1.08
CA ARG A 136 -9.95 -11.35 -2.09
C ARG A 136 -9.03 -10.32 -1.43
N GLN A 137 -9.50 -9.63 -0.38
CA GLN A 137 -8.69 -8.71 0.38
C GLN A 137 -7.52 -9.44 1.07
N ARG A 138 -7.77 -10.57 1.73
CA ARG A 138 -6.72 -11.40 2.34
C ARG A 138 -5.71 -11.89 1.28
N LEU A 139 -6.17 -12.28 0.09
CA LEU A 139 -5.28 -12.63 -1.02
C LEU A 139 -4.42 -11.45 -1.49
N ALA A 140 -4.98 -10.24 -1.50
CA ALA A 140 -4.23 -9.03 -1.81
C ALA A 140 -3.16 -8.72 -0.75
N LEU A 141 -3.46 -8.93 0.55
CA LEU A 141 -2.48 -8.79 1.64
C LEU A 141 -1.33 -9.80 1.51
N ALA A 142 -1.56 -10.97 0.92
CA ALA A 142 -0.51 -11.97 0.69
C ALA A 142 0.69 -11.42 -0.13
N ARG A 143 0.48 -10.36 -0.94
CA ARG A 143 1.58 -9.68 -1.66
C ARG A 143 2.59 -9.04 -0.72
N LEU A 144 2.17 -8.57 0.45
CA LEU A 144 3.05 -7.98 1.46
C LEU A 144 4.12 -8.99 1.91
N LEU A 145 3.75 -10.27 1.99
CA LEU A 145 4.64 -11.37 2.35
C LEU A 145 5.58 -11.80 1.22
N LEU A 146 5.18 -11.57 -0.04
CA LEU A 146 5.97 -11.97 -1.22
C LEU A 146 7.04 -10.94 -1.62
N SER A 147 6.97 -9.73 -1.07
CA SER A 147 7.83 -8.61 -1.45
C SER A 147 8.59 -8.01 -0.27
N PRO A 148 9.31 -8.82 0.55
CA PRO A 148 10.01 -8.34 1.75
C PRO A 148 11.15 -7.37 1.42
N HIS A 149 11.60 -7.34 0.16
CA HIS A 149 12.64 -6.43 -0.31
C HIS A 149 12.14 -5.00 -0.60
N ARG A 150 10.83 -4.75 -0.49
CA ARG A 150 10.22 -3.43 -0.70
C ARG A 150 10.13 -2.67 0.62
N PRO A 151 11.03 -1.71 0.87
CA PRO A 151 11.09 -1.04 2.17
C PRO A 151 9.99 0.00 2.39
N LEU A 152 9.22 0.38 1.37
CA LEU A 152 8.10 1.30 1.47
C LEU A 152 6.80 0.62 1.06
N TRP A 153 5.81 0.64 1.95
CA TRP A 153 4.45 0.22 1.63
C TRP A 153 3.54 1.43 1.44
N LEU A 154 2.88 1.51 0.29
CA LEU A 154 1.79 2.44 0.05
C LEU A 154 0.49 1.65 0.00
N LEU A 155 -0.40 1.88 0.96
CA LEU A 155 -1.61 1.09 1.15
C LEU A 155 -2.85 1.98 1.06
N ASP A 156 -3.77 1.64 0.16
CA ASP A 156 -5.02 2.38 -0.07
C ASP A 156 -6.21 1.54 0.40
N GLU A 157 -6.77 1.89 1.56
CA GLU A 157 -7.86 1.19 2.27
C GLU A 157 -7.57 -0.32 2.48
N PRO A 158 -6.40 -0.70 3.05
CA PRO A 158 -6.00 -2.11 3.16
C PRO A 158 -6.92 -2.94 4.06
N SER A 159 -7.64 -2.32 4.98
CA SER A 159 -8.58 -2.94 5.92
C SER A 159 -10.00 -3.09 5.34
N ALA A 160 -10.27 -2.57 4.14
CA ALA A 160 -11.60 -2.65 3.54
C ALA A 160 -12.07 -4.10 3.39
N ALA A 161 -13.30 -4.38 3.82
CA ALA A 161 -13.93 -5.71 3.77
C ALA A 161 -13.22 -6.82 4.58
N LEU A 162 -12.24 -6.50 5.41
CA LEU A 162 -11.67 -7.45 6.35
C LEU A 162 -12.59 -7.63 7.57
N ASP A 163 -12.66 -8.86 8.05
CA ASP A 163 -13.20 -9.19 9.37
C ASP A 163 -12.14 -8.92 10.46
N THR A 164 -12.49 -9.17 11.72
CA THR A 164 -11.59 -8.96 12.86
C THR A 164 -10.26 -9.70 12.70
N GLU A 165 -10.29 -10.98 12.27
CA GLU A 165 -9.07 -11.76 12.05
C GLU A 165 -8.23 -11.18 10.90
N GLY A 166 -8.86 -10.70 9.83
CA GLY A 166 -8.18 -10.06 8.71
C GLY A 166 -7.51 -8.74 9.12
N ASN A 167 -8.15 -7.96 9.99
CA ASN A 167 -7.55 -6.73 10.53
C ASN A 167 -6.36 -7.07 11.45
N THR A 168 -6.48 -8.07 12.32
CA THR A 168 -5.36 -8.54 13.15
C THR A 168 -4.18 -9.01 12.27
N LEU A 169 -4.46 -9.72 11.18
CA LEU A 169 -3.42 -10.10 10.21
C LEU A 169 -2.73 -8.87 9.60
N LEU A 170 -3.49 -7.87 9.17
CA LEU A 170 -2.93 -6.63 8.62
C LEU A 170 -2.04 -5.92 9.64
N ASP A 171 -2.50 -5.80 10.89
CA ASP A 171 -1.75 -5.18 11.98
C ASP A 171 -0.42 -5.94 12.23
N THR A 172 -0.47 -7.28 12.25
CA THR A 172 0.72 -8.13 12.40
C THR A 172 1.71 -7.93 11.26
N LEU A 173 1.23 -7.91 10.01
CA LEU A 173 2.10 -7.72 8.85
C LEU A 173 2.74 -6.33 8.84
N LEU A 174 2.01 -5.31 9.25
CA LEU A 174 2.54 -3.96 9.39
C LEU A 174 3.59 -3.89 10.50
N GLU A 175 3.33 -4.48 11.67
CA GLU A 175 4.30 -4.49 12.77
C GLU A 175 5.61 -5.16 12.34
N GLU A 176 5.54 -6.37 11.76
CA GLU A 176 6.73 -7.09 11.24
C GLU A 176 7.53 -6.24 10.24
N HIS A 177 6.82 -5.51 9.36
CA HIS A 177 7.45 -4.64 8.36
C HIS A 177 8.17 -3.45 9.00
N LEU A 178 7.52 -2.79 9.96
CA LEU A 178 8.06 -1.62 10.65
C LEU A 178 9.24 -2.00 11.56
N GLU A 179 9.15 -3.13 12.28
CA GLU A 179 10.26 -3.68 13.09
C GLU A 179 11.46 -4.04 12.21
N GLY A 180 11.23 -4.51 10.98
CA GLY A 180 12.27 -4.75 9.97
C GLY A 180 12.89 -3.48 9.39
N GLY A 181 12.50 -2.29 9.89
CA GLY A 181 13.00 -0.99 9.41
C GLY A 181 12.27 -0.46 8.16
N GLY A 182 11.20 -1.11 7.73
CA GLY A 182 10.34 -0.64 6.66
C GLY A 182 9.55 0.61 7.03
N SER A 183 8.87 1.19 6.07
CA SER A 183 8.01 2.36 6.26
C SER A 183 6.68 2.16 5.57
N ALA A 184 5.59 2.72 6.11
CA ALA A 184 4.28 2.61 5.51
C ALA A 184 3.56 3.97 5.43
N LEU A 185 2.91 4.24 4.30
CA LEU A 185 1.97 5.35 4.13
C LEU A 185 0.59 4.73 3.81
N ILE A 186 -0.38 4.95 4.70
CA ILE A 186 -1.63 4.21 4.70
C ILE A 186 -2.81 5.17 4.63
N ALA A 187 -3.57 5.13 3.53
CA ALA A 187 -4.85 5.81 3.44
C ALA A 187 -5.94 4.87 3.97
N THR A 188 -6.55 5.22 5.08
CA THR A 188 -7.64 4.45 5.68
C THR A 188 -8.47 5.30 6.63
N HIS A 189 -9.74 4.90 6.79
CA HIS A 189 -10.65 5.48 7.78
C HIS A 189 -10.65 4.69 9.11
N LEU A 190 -10.12 3.45 9.09
CA LEU A 190 -10.07 2.60 10.28
C LEU A 190 -8.74 2.78 11.04
N PRO A 191 -8.73 2.55 12.35
CA PRO A 191 -7.50 2.52 13.12
C PRO A 191 -6.63 1.32 12.66
N VAL A 192 -5.31 1.49 12.74
CA VAL A 192 -4.32 0.43 12.58
C VAL A 192 -3.61 0.28 13.90
N LEU A 193 -3.54 -0.94 14.42
CA LEU A 193 -2.97 -1.24 15.73
C LEU A 193 -1.54 -1.75 15.56
N VAL A 194 -0.59 -0.84 15.73
CA VAL A 194 0.85 -1.15 15.76
C VAL A 194 1.44 -0.60 17.04
N ALA A 195 2.54 -1.19 17.55
CA ALA A 195 3.12 -0.84 18.85
C ALA A 195 3.51 0.65 18.93
N ARG A 196 4.08 1.20 17.87
CA ARG A 196 4.34 2.63 17.75
C ARG A 196 3.18 3.31 17.06
N GLN A 197 2.44 4.14 17.81
CA GLN A 197 1.29 4.87 17.27
C GLN A 197 1.71 5.65 15.99
N PRO A 198 1.03 5.42 14.85
CA PRO A 198 1.32 6.11 13.61
C PRO A 198 1.05 7.62 13.72
N ALA A 199 1.87 8.42 13.07
CA ALA A 199 1.56 9.83 12.84
C ALA A 199 0.37 9.95 11.88
N GLU A 200 -0.36 11.07 11.94
CA GLU A 200 -1.49 11.32 11.04
C GLU A 200 -1.25 12.57 10.19
N LEU A 201 -1.60 12.48 8.92
CA LEU A 201 -1.60 13.57 7.95
C LEU A 201 -3.03 13.75 7.41
N TRP A 202 -3.61 14.91 7.66
CA TRP A 202 -4.97 15.22 7.24
C TRP A 202 -5.00 15.95 5.90
N LEU A 203 -5.74 15.38 4.93
CA LEU A 203 -6.01 16.00 3.62
C LEU A 203 -7.41 16.60 3.60
N GLY A 204 -7.57 17.75 2.92
CA GLY A 204 -8.87 18.41 2.75
C GLY A 204 -9.30 19.26 3.95
N SER A 205 -8.46 19.46 4.96
CA SER A 205 -8.65 20.55 5.91
C SER A 205 -8.21 21.83 5.20
N ASN A 206 -9.17 22.68 4.80
CA ASN A 206 -8.85 24.06 4.50
C ASN A 206 -8.05 24.62 5.67
N ARG A 207 -6.77 24.93 5.47
CA ARG A 207 -6.12 25.91 6.34
C ARG A 207 -6.84 27.22 6.05
N ALA A 208 -7.76 27.57 6.96
CA ALA A 208 -8.29 28.92 7.04
C ALA A 208 -7.14 29.88 7.38
#